data_69d0448d65596414dc6f5a5e93157fd7
#
_entry.id   69d0448d65596414dc6f5a5e93157fd7
#
_cell.length_a   1.000
_cell.length_b   1.000
_cell.length_c   1.000
_cell.angle_alpha   90.00
_cell.angle_beta   90.00
_cell.angle_gamma   90.00
#
_symmetry.space_group_name_H-M   'P 1'
#
loop_
_entity.id
_entity.type
_entity.pdbx_description
1 polymer ?
#
loop_
_entity_poly.entity_id
_entity_poly.type
_entity_poly.pdbx_seq_one_letter_code
_entity_poly.pdbx_strand_id
1 'polypeptide(L)'
;MQIEHCRVNHLANPLGFAMEKQVFSWVVEDAKGKYQKEARILVKVGGSIAADTGWKNLDSVAATVELTLKPRTRYAWTVAVRTDAGEEAVSEENWFETGLDTWQAKWIGCDDSKPRHPVFTKRIEPGREVSSARLYICGLGLYEARWNGEKIGNEYLAPFCNNYNDWIQYQTYDVTQQLNAAGALSVELGNGWYKGRFGPDRKQKPHYGDSWKLLAQVHIAYTDGSEEIIGTDESWKVTRSSIFFSNIYDGECRDDTLPEVAPVKAIPVEAPKGTLSERYSTPVTVRQALPVKEILHTPAGAEYDGNLPLACEGTEGNADSSAIRRNSPGRQFLPGQSAHRQSGVHLHFRWSPPCAGAEVYLLWLPVCEGAGHFPFERRGFY
;
A
#
# COMPACT_ATOMS: atom_id res chain seq x y z
N MET A 1 25.99 23.85 7.34
CA MET A 1 25.82 22.41 7.63
C MET A 1 24.34 22.14 7.91
N GLN A 2 23.77 21.16 7.20
CA GLN A 2 22.40 20.71 7.36
C GLN A 2 22.40 19.20 7.62
N ILE A 3 21.36 18.71 8.30
CA ILE A 3 21.19 17.28 8.55
C ILE A 3 19.89 16.87 7.89
N GLU A 4 20.01 16.04 6.84
CA GLU A 4 18.90 15.65 6.00
C GLU A 4 18.75 14.14 5.90
N HIS A 5 17.74 13.68 5.17
CA HIS A 5 17.47 12.26 4.94
C HIS A 5 17.44 11.40 6.21
N CYS A 6 16.95 11.98 7.29
CA CYS A 6 16.77 11.29 8.57
C CYS A 6 15.79 10.13 8.44
N ARG A 7 16.20 8.90 8.80
CA ARG A 7 15.40 7.68 8.69
C ARG A 7 15.55 6.79 9.90
N VAL A 8 14.52 6.03 10.19
CA VAL A 8 14.57 4.89 11.11
C VAL A 8 14.18 3.63 10.33
N ASN A 9 15.00 2.57 10.43
CA ASN A 9 14.87 1.34 9.66
C ASN A 9 14.71 1.62 8.14
N HIS A 10 15.50 2.57 7.61
CA HIS A 10 15.50 3.05 6.22
C HIS A 10 14.23 3.78 5.77
N LEU A 11 13.28 4.05 6.67
CA LEU A 11 12.01 4.71 6.38
C LEU A 11 11.98 6.14 6.95
N ALA A 12 11.38 7.05 6.21
CA ALA A 12 11.09 8.40 6.68
C ALA A 12 9.72 8.40 7.37
N ASN A 13 9.70 8.76 8.65
CA ASN A 13 8.48 8.88 9.45
C ASN A 13 7.50 7.69 9.32
N PRO A 14 7.97 6.45 9.58
CA PRO A 14 7.14 5.25 9.38
C PRO A 14 5.99 5.17 10.40
N LEU A 15 4.81 4.79 9.89
CA LEU A 15 3.59 4.56 10.65
C LEU A 15 3.20 3.09 10.62
N GLY A 16 3.20 2.41 11.78
CA GLY A 16 2.75 1.02 11.92
C GLY A 16 3.62 0.00 11.18
N PHE A 17 4.92 0.27 11.09
CA PHE A 17 5.91 -0.70 10.62
C PHE A 17 6.48 -1.50 11.80
N ALA A 18 6.85 -2.75 11.52
CA ALA A 18 7.55 -3.57 12.49
C ALA A 18 8.90 -2.93 12.91
N MET A 19 9.11 -2.81 14.20
CA MET A 19 10.24 -2.08 14.80
C MET A 19 10.98 -2.94 15.84
N GLU A 20 11.43 -4.15 15.45
CA GLU A 20 12.17 -5.04 16.36
C GLU A 20 13.48 -4.41 16.86
N LYS A 21 14.17 -3.69 15.96
CA LYS A 21 15.36 -2.89 16.27
C LYS A 21 15.18 -1.50 15.66
N GLN A 22 15.68 -0.48 16.36
CA GLN A 22 15.62 0.89 15.88
C GLN A 22 17.01 1.28 15.37
N VAL A 23 17.15 1.31 14.04
CA VAL A 23 18.38 1.69 13.33
C VAL A 23 18.15 3.05 12.68
N PHE A 24 18.89 4.05 13.15
CA PHE A 24 18.78 5.42 12.67
C PHE A 24 19.87 5.73 11.65
N SER A 25 19.51 6.54 10.67
CA SER A 25 20.46 7.04 9.67
C SER A 25 20.14 8.48 9.27
N TRP A 26 21.17 9.21 8.84
CA TRP A 26 21.08 10.60 8.39
C TRP A 26 22.22 10.94 7.44
N VAL A 27 22.07 12.04 6.71
CA VAL A 27 23.07 12.60 5.82
C VAL A 27 23.43 14.00 6.34
N VAL A 28 24.72 14.33 6.32
CA VAL A 28 25.21 15.68 6.64
C VAL A 28 25.57 16.36 5.33
N GLU A 29 24.94 17.49 5.04
CA GLU A 29 25.16 18.29 3.85
C GLU A 29 25.73 19.68 4.19
N ASP A 30 26.40 20.31 3.22
CA ASP A 30 26.96 21.67 3.31
C ASP A 30 27.87 21.90 4.53
N ALA A 31 28.61 20.88 4.96
CA ALA A 31 29.58 20.99 6.03
C ALA A 31 30.93 21.48 5.54
N LYS A 32 31.63 22.30 6.36
CA LYS A 32 33.05 22.64 6.14
C LYS A 32 33.98 21.53 6.60
N GLY A 33 33.53 20.77 7.63
CA GLY A 33 34.24 19.61 8.13
C GLY A 33 34.29 18.48 7.09
N LYS A 34 35.33 17.66 7.15
CA LYS A 34 35.54 16.52 6.24
C LYS A 34 34.82 15.25 6.72
N TYR A 35 34.57 15.14 8.03
CA TYR A 35 33.91 13.98 8.62
C TYR A 35 33.13 14.36 9.88
N GLN A 36 32.13 13.53 10.19
CA GLN A 36 31.41 13.57 11.45
C GLN A 36 32.34 13.10 12.58
N LYS A 37 32.52 13.92 13.59
CA LYS A 37 33.33 13.58 14.76
C LYS A 37 32.50 12.80 15.80
N GLU A 38 31.31 13.31 16.09
CA GLU A 38 30.37 12.72 17.03
C GLU A 38 28.92 13.11 16.68
N ALA A 39 27.99 12.28 17.11
CA ALA A 39 26.55 12.58 17.00
C ALA A 39 25.83 12.19 18.29
N ARG A 40 24.64 12.74 18.48
CA ARG A 40 23.74 12.46 19.60
C ARG A 40 22.32 12.27 19.07
N ILE A 41 21.70 11.12 19.35
CA ILE A 41 20.30 10.86 19.04
C ILE A 41 19.49 11.06 20.31
N LEU A 42 18.43 11.86 20.21
CA LEU A 42 17.46 12.09 21.27
C LEU A 42 16.10 11.60 20.83
N VAL A 43 15.52 10.66 21.56
CA VAL A 43 14.18 10.12 21.30
C VAL A 43 13.24 10.52 22.41
N LYS A 44 12.05 11.00 22.07
CA LYS A 44 11.02 11.46 23.00
C LYS A 44 9.68 10.74 22.76
N VAL A 45 8.91 10.61 23.81
CA VAL A 45 7.53 10.15 23.78
C VAL A 45 6.67 11.05 24.69
N GLY A 46 5.61 11.63 24.15
CA GLY A 46 4.76 12.55 24.90
C GLY A 46 5.54 13.72 25.54
N GLY A 47 6.60 14.21 24.88
CA GLY A 47 7.46 15.28 25.36
C GLY A 47 8.56 14.83 26.34
N SER A 48 8.50 13.62 26.90
CA SER A 48 9.50 13.06 27.81
C SER A 48 10.60 12.32 27.06
N ILE A 49 11.83 12.36 27.57
CA ILE A 49 12.96 11.63 26.98
C ILE A 49 12.78 10.14 27.18
N ALA A 50 12.71 9.39 26.08
CA ALA A 50 12.68 7.93 26.05
C ALA A 50 14.09 7.34 25.92
N ALA A 51 14.97 7.99 25.13
CA ALA A 51 16.38 7.64 25.04
C ALA A 51 17.21 8.86 24.66
N ASP A 52 18.44 8.86 25.12
CA ASP A 52 19.47 9.84 24.80
C ASP A 52 20.82 9.12 24.74
N THR A 53 21.41 9.08 23.56
CA THR A 53 22.70 8.41 23.36
C THR A 53 23.86 9.16 24.02
N GLY A 54 23.68 10.44 24.36
CA GLY A 54 24.79 11.36 24.56
C GLY A 54 25.62 11.54 23.28
N TRP A 55 26.64 12.39 23.37
CA TRP A 55 27.59 12.57 22.29
C TRP A 55 28.53 11.37 22.17
N LYS A 56 28.55 10.73 21.01
CA LYS A 56 29.35 9.53 20.70
C LYS A 56 29.76 9.53 19.24
N ASN A 57 30.78 8.76 18.91
CA ASN A 57 31.10 8.43 17.54
C ASN A 57 30.07 7.40 17.03
N LEU A 58 28.94 7.88 16.52
CA LEU A 58 27.87 7.06 15.96
C LEU A 58 28.06 6.93 14.45
N ASP A 59 27.75 5.74 13.92
CA ASP A 59 27.68 5.52 12.48
C ASP A 59 26.40 6.19 11.92
N SER A 60 26.55 7.15 11.01
CA SER A 60 25.44 7.87 10.40
C SER A 60 24.57 7.02 9.47
N VAL A 61 25.04 5.83 9.08
CA VAL A 61 24.32 4.89 8.23
C VAL A 61 23.49 3.89 9.05
N ALA A 62 23.98 3.51 10.25
CA ALA A 62 23.39 2.42 11.04
C ALA A 62 23.54 2.60 12.56
N ALA A 63 23.18 3.78 13.07
CA ALA A 63 23.20 4.02 14.51
C ALA A 63 22.06 3.28 15.20
N THR A 64 22.38 2.38 16.12
CA THR A 64 21.36 1.63 16.88
C THR A 64 21.07 2.34 18.20
N VAL A 65 19.79 2.46 18.54
CA VAL A 65 19.32 2.93 19.84
C VAL A 65 18.41 1.86 20.44
N GLU A 66 18.75 1.42 21.65
CA GLU A 66 17.91 0.47 22.38
C GLU A 66 16.73 1.21 23.03
N LEU A 67 15.53 0.82 22.66
CA LEU A 67 14.27 1.36 23.15
C LEU A 67 13.30 0.22 23.45
N THR A 68 12.65 0.29 24.59
CA THR A 68 11.46 -0.54 24.84
C THR A 68 10.25 0.20 24.30
N LEU A 69 9.77 -0.26 23.13
CA LEU A 69 8.65 0.36 22.46
C LEU A 69 7.31 -0.06 23.08
N LYS A 70 6.41 0.90 23.20
CA LYS A 70 5.00 0.65 23.54
C LYS A 70 4.18 0.61 22.24
N PRO A 71 3.12 -0.21 22.15
CA PRO A 71 2.25 -0.23 21.00
C PRO A 71 1.49 1.09 20.83
N ARG A 72 1.04 1.39 19.63
CA ARG A 72 0.26 2.58 19.25
C ARG A 72 0.87 3.89 19.76
N THR A 73 2.21 3.98 19.73
CA THR A 73 2.93 5.08 20.35
C THR A 73 3.80 5.79 19.33
N ARG A 74 3.66 7.11 19.27
CA ARG A 74 4.49 7.97 18.44
C ARG A 74 5.72 8.40 19.24
N TYR A 75 6.89 8.16 18.65
CA TYR A 75 8.20 8.57 19.14
C TYR A 75 8.73 9.66 18.22
N ALA A 76 8.99 10.84 18.76
CA ALA A 76 9.68 11.91 18.08
C ALA A 76 11.19 11.77 18.31
N TRP A 77 12.02 12.11 17.32
CA TRP A 77 13.45 12.04 17.47
C TRP A 77 14.20 13.09 16.65
N THR A 78 15.37 13.46 17.14
CA THR A 78 16.31 14.33 16.46
C THR A 78 17.72 13.74 16.54
N VAL A 79 18.57 14.13 15.61
CA VAL A 79 20.00 13.86 15.67
C VAL A 79 20.76 15.17 15.63
N ALA A 80 21.72 15.32 16.55
CA ALA A 80 22.68 16.41 16.58
C ALA A 80 24.04 15.87 16.12
N VAL A 81 24.77 16.62 15.29
CA VAL A 81 26.07 16.22 14.73
C VAL A 81 27.10 17.29 14.96
N ARG A 82 28.32 16.87 15.31
CA ARG A 82 29.53 17.70 15.35
C ARG A 82 30.54 17.22 14.33
N THR A 83 31.12 18.14 13.58
CA THR A 83 32.19 17.84 12.62
C THR A 83 33.58 18.05 13.23
N ASP A 84 34.62 17.59 12.54
CA ASP A 84 36.01 17.82 12.84
C ASP A 84 36.40 19.31 12.77
N ALA A 85 35.66 20.12 12.00
CA ALA A 85 35.84 21.57 11.94
C ALA A 85 35.14 22.34 13.07
N GLY A 86 34.48 21.65 13.99
CA GLY A 86 33.80 22.26 15.13
C GLY A 86 32.39 22.81 14.81
N GLU A 87 31.85 22.52 13.66
CA GLU A 87 30.45 22.87 13.36
C GLU A 87 29.50 21.94 14.13
N GLU A 88 28.35 22.47 14.51
CA GLU A 88 27.27 21.72 15.15
C GLU A 88 25.94 22.06 14.49
N ALA A 89 25.13 21.05 14.19
CA ALA A 89 23.76 21.20 13.72
C ALA A 89 22.86 20.12 14.33
N VAL A 90 21.57 20.39 14.36
CA VAL A 90 20.51 19.49 14.80
C VAL A 90 19.53 19.32 13.65
N SER A 91 19.07 18.09 13.40
CA SER A 91 18.05 17.82 12.41
C SER A 91 16.69 18.43 12.79
N GLU A 92 15.80 18.57 11.83
CA GLU A 92 14.38 18.71 12.13
C GLU A 92 13.88 17.51 12.95
N GLU A 93 12.76 17.69 13.64
CA GLU A 93 12.12 16.61 14.37
C GLU A 93 11.51 15.60 13.40
N ASN A 94 11.94 14.37 13.52
CA ASN A 94 11.41 13.21 12.82
C ASN A 94 10.62 12.34 13.79
N TRP A 95 9.88 11.37 13.28
CA TRP A 95 9.09 10.50 14.13
C TRP A 95 8.96 9.09 13.56
N PHE A 96 8.55 8.16 14.39
CA PHE A 96 7.99 6.87 14.00
C PHE A 96 6.86 6.51 14.95
N GLU A 97 5.93 5.71 14.49
CA GLU A 97 4.79 5.28 15.29
C GLU A 97 4.63 3.77 15.19
N THR A 98 4.55 3.11 16.33
CA THR A 98 4.41 1.65 16.43
C THR A 98 3.00 1.19 16.06
N GLY A 99 2.90 -0.06 15.65
CA GLY A 99 1.63 -0.68 15.28
C GLY A 99 0.76 -1.09 16.46
N LEU A 100 -0.23 -1.89 16.17
CA LEU A 100 -1.22 -2.41 17.10
C LEU A 100 -0.75 -3.73 17.72
N ASP A 101 -0.92 -3.86 19.03
CA ASP A 101 -0.60 -5.10 19.78
C ASP A 101 -1.81 -6.04 19.93
N THR A 102 -3.01 -5.48 20.07
CA THR A 102 -4.21 -6.27 20.39
C THR A 102 -5.39 -5.91 19.47
N TRP A 103 -5.95 -6.92 18.86
CA TRP A 103 -7.14 -6.78 18.02
C TRP A 103 -8.40 -7.10 18.81
N GLN A 104 -9.38 -6.18 18.78
CA GLN A 104 -10.74 -6.41 19.25
C GLN A 104 -11.68 -6.76 18.10
N ALA A 105 -11.28 -6.43 16.87
CA ALA A 105 -11.98 -6.73 15.63
C ALA A 105 -12.01 -8.25 15.36
N LYS A 106 -13.04 -8.68 14.64
CA LYS A 106 -13.19 -10.06 14.17
C LYS A 106 -12.96 -10.13 12.68
N TRP A 107 -12.40 -11.24 12.21
CA TRP A 107 -12.38 -11.52 10.78
C TRP A 107 -13.80 -11.68 10.25
N ILE A 108 -14.11 -10.93 9.20
CA ILE A 108 -15.38 -10.99 8.48
C ILE A 108 -15.16 -11.34 7.01
N GLY A 109 -16.17 -11.96 6.43
CA GLY A 109 -16.22 -12.34 5.02
C GLY A 109 -17.62 -12.13 4.46
N CYS A 110 -17.87 -12.75 3.32
CA CYS A 110 -19.14 -12.68 2.61
C CYS A 110 -19.46 -14.00 1.92
N ASP A 111 -20.60 -14.07 1.24
CA ASP A 111 -20.96 -15.19 0.37
C ASP A 111 -20.07 -15.20 -0.89
N ASP A 112 -19.07 -16.07 -0.91
CA ASP A 112 -18.10 -16.19 -2.02
C ASP A 112 -18.68 -16.86 -3.28
N SER A 113 -19.92 -17.38 -3.24
CA SER A 113 -20.61 -17.90 -4.42
C SER A 113 -20.97 -16.82 -5.45
N LYS A 114 -20.96 -15.56 -5.02
CA LYS A 114 -21.24 -14.41 -5.89
C LYS A 114 -19.97 -13.99 -6.63
N PRO A 115 -20.00 -13.84 -7.95
CA PRO A 115 -18.80 -13.58 -8.74
C PRO A 115 -18.23 -12.17 -8.57
N ARG A 116 -19.06 -11.19 -8.18
CA ARG A 116 -18.64 -9.79 -8.02
C ARG A 116 -17.85 -9.59 -6.73
N HIS A 117 -16.86 -8.72 -6.77
CA HIS A 117 -16.03 -8.38 -5.63
C HIS A 117 -16.83 -7.74 -4.49
N PRO A 118 -16.56 -8.10 -3.23
CA PRO A 118 -17.28 -7.54 -2.10
C PRO A 118 -16.77 -6.14 -1.76
N VAL A 119 -17.70 -5.29 -1.35
CA VAL A 119 -17.42 -3.99 -0.72
C VAL A 119 -18.03 -4.02 0.68
N PHE A 120 -17.18 -4.03 1.68
CA PHE A 120 -17.56 -3.97 3.08
C PHE A 120 -17.70 -2.51 3.51
N THR A 121 -18.78 -2.16 4.20
CA THR A 121 -19.05 -0.77 4.57
C THR A 121 -19.50 -0.67 6.04
N LYS A 122 -18.94 0.32 6.73
CA LYS A 122 -19.33 0.71 8.09
C LYS A 122 -19.52 2.22 8.13
N ARG A 123 -20.68 2.67 8.59
CA ARG A 123 -20.89 4.07 8.95
C ARG A 123 -20.28 4.34 10.31
N ILE A 124 -19.52 5.42 10.41
CA ILE A 124 -18.84 5.87 11.62
C ILE A 124 -19.26 7.32 11.87
N GLU A 125 -19.71 7.58 13.07
CA GLU A 125 -20.17 8.90 13.52
C GLU A 125 -19.44 9.24 14.83
N PRO A 126 -18.29 9.93 14.75
CA PRO A 126 -17.59 10.34 15.96
C PRO A 126 -18.47 11.26 16.79
N GLY A 127 -18.71 10.87 18.03
CA GLY A 127 -19.60 11.61 18.93
C GLY A 127 -18.96 12.85 19.57
N ARG A 128 -17.67 13.07 19.35
CA ARG A 128 -16.85 14.09 20.01
C ARG A 128 -15.78 14.59 19.05
N GLU A 129 -15.08 15.66 19.46
CA GLU A 129 -13.95 16.19 18.70
C GLU A 129 -12.75 15.22 18.72
N VAL A 130 -12.32 14.80 17.54
CA VAL A 130 -11.24 13.83 17.35
C VAL A 130 -9.88 14.51 17.45
N SER A 131 -9.04 14.03 18.35
CA SER A 131 -7.64 14.48 18.46
C SER A 131 -6.70 13.67 17.56
N SER A 132 -6.94 12.36 17.45
CA SER A 132 -6.21 11.49 16.51
C SER A 132 -7.00 10.21 16.23
N ALA A 133 -6.82 9.66 15.02
CA ALA A 133 -7.41 8.39 14.67
C ALA A 133 -6.48 7.55 13.78
N ARG A 134 -6.49 6.23 14.00
CA ARG A 134 -5.71 5.26 13.25
C ARG A 134 -6.60 4.12 12.76
N LEU A 135 -6.49 3.82 11.48
CA LEU A 135 -7.08 2.63 10.87
C LEU A 135 -6.00 1.56 10.75
N TYR A 136 -6.19 0.43 11.42
CA TYR A 136 -5.42 -0.79 11.25
C TYR A 136 -6.22 -1.75 10.41
N ILE A 137 -5.65 -2.28 9.31
CA ILE A 137 -6.44 -3.02 8.32
C ILE A 137 -5.63 -4.09 7.61
N CYS A 138 -6.25 -5.25 7.41
CA CYS A 138 -5.78 -6.33 6.57
C CYS A 138 -6.94 -6.88 5.74
N GLY A 139 -6.83 -6.83 4.42
CA GLY A 139 -7.80 -7.43 3.50
C GLY A 139 -7.14 -8.55 2.69
N LEU A 140 -7.70 -9.77 2.76
CA LEU A 140 -7.23 -10.91 2.01
C LEU A 140 -8.22 -11.24 0.88
N GLY A 141 -7.86 -11.15 -0.43
CA GLY A 141 -6.59 -10.89 -1.14
C GLY A 141 -6.02 -9.47 -1.11
N LEU A 142 -6.35 -8.59 -2.03
CA LEU A 142 -5.98 -7.17 -2.01
C LEU A 142 -7.17 -6.36 -1.54
N TYR A 143 -6.89 -5.16 -1.01
CA TYR A 143 -7.97 -4.25 -0.66
C TYR A 143 -7.69 -2.81 -1.09
N GLU A 144 -8.75 -2.05 -1.20
CA GLU A 144 -8.72 -0.60 -1.25
C GLU A 144 -9.74 -0.05 -0.24
N ALA A 145 -9.25 0.75 0.71
CA ALA A 145 -10.09 1.41 1.71
C ALA A 145 -10.41 2.84 1.27
N ARG A 146 -11.66 3.26 1.47
CA ARG A 146 -12.15 4.58 1.11
C ARG A 146 -12.98 5.18 2.25
N TRP A 147 -12.89 6.49 2.41
CA TRP A 147 -13.76 7.27 3.27
C TRP A 147 -14.65 8.17 2.41
N ASN A 148 -15.95 7.98 2.49
CA ASN A 148 -16.93 8.69 1.65
C ASN A 148 -16.60 8.65 0.14
N GLY A 149 -16.03 7.52 -0.33
CA GLY A 149 -15.61 7.33 -1.72
C GLY A 149 -14.17 7.75 -2.02
N GLU A 150 -13.51 8.54 -1.18
CA GLU A 150 -12.12 8.93 -1.35
C GLU A 150 -11.15 7.90 -0.78
N LYS A 151 -10.12 7.56 -1.53
CA LYS A 151 -9.12 6.56 -1.13
C LYS A 151 -8.37 6.99 0.13
N ILE A 152 -8.23 6.06 1.08
CA ILE A 152 -7.40 6.21 2.27
C ILE A 152 -5.97 5.80 1.91
N GLY A 153 -5.02 6.69 2.19
CA GLY A 153 -3.60 6.47 1.86
C GLY A 153 -3.31 6.60 0.37
N ASN A 154 -2.05 6.36 0.00
CA ASN A 154 -1.55 6.50 -1.37
C ASN A 154 -0.93 5.20 -1.92
N GLU A 155 -1.11 4.09 -1.23
CA GLU A 155 -0.53 2.82 -1.63
C GLU A 155 -1.49 1.96 -2.45
N TYR A 156 -0.88 1.05 -3.20
CA TYR A 156 -1.53 0.09 -4.08
C TYR A 156 -1.05 -1.32 -3.76
N LEU A 157 -1.83 -2.33 -4.15
CA LEU A 157 -1.49 -3.75 -3.97
C LEU A 157 -1.27 -4.13 -2.49
N ALA A 158 -2.03 -3.54 -1.57
CA ALA A 158 -1.98 -3.86 -0.15
C ALA A 158 -2.99 -4.99 0.21
N PRO A 159 -2.61 -5.90 1.13
CA PRO A 159 -1.29 -6.13 1.68
C PRO A 159 -0.34 -6.73 0.63
N PHE A 160 0.97 -6.43 0.74
CA PHE A 160 1.94 -6.96 -0.20
C PHE A 160 2.08 -8.49 -0.06
N CYS A 161 2.51 -9.14 -1.15
CA CYS A 161 2.67 -10.60 -1.20
C CYS A 161 3.67 -11.09 -0.16
N ASN A 162 3.29 -12.13 0.57
CA ASN A 162 4.14 -12.86 1.51
C ASN A 162 3.68 -14.32 1.62
N ASN A 163 4.33 -15.14 2.44
CA ASN A 163 3.84 -16.47 2.74
C ASN A 163 2.69 -16.39 3.76
N TYR A 164 1.45 -16.31 3.27
CA TYR A 164 0.26 -16.16 4.13
C TYR A 164 -0.01 -17.36 5.06
N ASN A 165 0.70 -18.47 4.93
CA ASN A 165 0.61 -19.57 5.88
C ASN A 165 1.44 -19.32 7.14
N ASP A 166 2.47 -18.47 7.04
CA ASP A 166 3.39 -18.17 8.15
C ASP A 166 3.03 -16.83 8.81
N TRP A 167 2.88 -15.78 8.02
CA TRP A 167 2.61 -14.44 8.52
C TRP A 167 1.82 -13.58 7.54
N ILE A 168 1.08 -12.61 8.07
CA ILE A 168 0.17 -11.74 7.34
C ILE A 168 0.40 -10.32 7.81
N GLN A 169 0.62 -9.40 6.87
CA GLN A 169 0.84 -8.00 7.17
C GLN A 169 -0.48 -7.25 7.26
N TYR A 170 -0.64 -6.41 8.29
CA TYR A 170 -1.64 -5.37 8.28
C TYR A 170 -1.00 -4.00 8.00
N GLN A 171 -1.79 -3.06 7.50
CA GLN A 171 -1.39 -1.68 7.26
C GLN A 171 -2.01 -0.77 8.31
N THR A 172 -1.32 0.36 8.57
CA THR A 172 -1.80 1.40 9.47
C THR A 172 -1.90 2.71 8.69
N TYR A 173 -3.04 3.39 8.82
CA TYR A 173 -3.29 4.69 8.21
C TYR A 173 -3.68 5.72 9.26
N ASP A 174 -3.20 6.95 9.09
CA ASP A 174 -3.72 8.10 9.80
C ASP A 174 -5.04 8.54 9.13
N VAL A 175 -6.12 8.43 9.86
CA VAL A 175 -7.47 8.81 9.40
C VAL A 175 -8.10 9.90 10.25
N THR A 176 -7.26 10.68 10.94
CA THR A 176 -7.70 11.76 11.83
C THR A 176 -8.55 12.77 11.10
N GLN A 177 -8.12 13.22 9.92
CA GLN A 177 -8.86 14.22 9.15
C GLN A 177 -10.20 13.69 8.64
N GLN A 178 -10.24 12.43 8.22
CA GLN A 178 -11.47 11.78 7.76
C GLN A 178 -12.52 11.72 8.87
N LEU A 179 -12.10 11.42 10.09
CA LEU A 179 -13.00 11.24 11.24
C LEU A 179 -13.38 12.55 11.94
N ASN A 180 -13.02 13.71 11.41
CA ASN A 180 -13.56 14.99 11.89
C ASN A 180 -15.06 15.18 11.55
N ALA A 181 -15.62 14.33 10.71
CA ALA A 181 -17.03 14.31 10.36
C ALA A 181 -17.54 12.88 10.24
N ALA A 182 -18.85 12.71 10.41
CA ALA A 182 -19.52 11.44 10.17
C ALA A 182 -19.34 11.00 8.70
N GLY A 183 -19.11 9.71 8.49
CA GLY A 183 -18.87 9.18 7.16
C GLY A 183 -19.01 7.66 7.06
N ALA A 184 -18.69 7.14 5.90
CA ALA A 184 -18.67 5.72 5.62
C ALA A 184 -17.26 5.25 5.25
N LEU A 185 -16.74 4.34 6.06
CA LEU A 185 -15.57 3.56 5.70
C LEU A 185 -16.03 2.41 4.81
N SER A 186 -15.53 2.36 3.58
CA SER A 186 -15.78 1.27 2.65
C SER A 186 -14.47 0.59 2.26
N VAL A 187 -14.49 -0.73 2.15
CA VAL A 187 -13.33 -1.56 1.81
C VAL A 187 -13.72 -2.53 0.73
N GLU A 188 -13.17 -2.36 -0.45
CA GLU A 188 -13.31 -3.28 -1.57
C GLU A 188 -12.19 -4.30 -1.55
N LEU A 189 -12.52 -5.60 -1.76
CA LEU A 189 -11.51 -6.67 -1.82
C LEU A 189 -11.42 -7.26 -3.22
N GLY A 190 -10.17 -7.38 -3.70
CA GLY A 190 -9.81 -8.14 -4.90
C GLY A 190 -9.22 -9.51 -4.57
N ASN A 191 -9.02 -10.36 -5.57
CA ASN A 191 -8.45 -11.70 -5.35
C ASN A 191 -6.98 -11.64 -4.90
N GLY A 192 -6.18 -10.76 -5.49
CA GLY A 192 -4.78 -10.58 -5.15
C GLY A 192 -3.98 -11.89 -5.21
N TRP A 193 -2.97 -11.99 -4.35
CA TRP A 193 -2.16 -13.19 -4.20
C TRP A 193 -2.77 -14.23 -3.26
N TYR A 194 -3.66 -13.81 -2.37
CA TYR A 194 -4.26 -14.71 -1.38
C TYR A 194 -5.34 -15.61 -1.98
N LYS A 195 -6.38 -15.01 -2.60
CA LYS A 195 -7.51 -15.72 -3.20
C LYS A 195 -7.31 -16.00 -4.68
N GLY A 196 -6.40 -15.29 -5.34
CA GLY A 196 -6.07 -15.48 -6.74
C GLY A 196 -5.14 -16.67 -6.98
N ARG A 197 -4.94 -17.00 -8.26
CA ARG A 197 -3.89 -17.95 -8.64
C ARG A 197 -2.51 -17.33 -8.42
N PHE A 198 -1.55 -18.17 -8.13
CA PHE A 198 -0.16 -17.78 -7.94
C PHE A 198 0.70 -18.33 -9.09
N GLY A 199 1.34 -17.43 -9.87
CA GLY A 199 2.14 -17.83 -11.03
C GLY A 199 1.38 -17.85 -12.36
N PRO A 200 2.05 -18.23 -13.46
CA PRO A 200 1.53 -18.11 -14.82
C PRO A 200 0.50 -19.18 -15.23
N ASP A 201 0.42 -20.29 -14.50
CA ASP A 201 -0.50 -21.38 -14.83
C ASP A 201 -1.95 -21.01 -14.52
N ARG A 202 -2.77 -20.81 -15.56
CA ARG A 202 -4.19 -20.44 -15.44
C ARG A 202 -5.08 -21.52 -14.83
N LYS A 203 -4.63 -22.77 -14.81
CA LYS A 203 -5.36 -23.90 -14.19
C LYS A 203 -5.06 -24.04 -12.71
N GLN A 204 -4.11 -23.28 -12.20
CA GLN A 204 -3.72 -23.34 -10.83
C GLN A 204 -4.82 -22.78 -9.92
N LYS A 205 -5.18 -23.55 -8.90
CA LYS A 205 -6.11 -23.14 -7.85
C LYS A 205 -5.47 -22.09 -6.94
N PRO A 206 -6.27 -21.33 -6.20
CA PRO A 206 -5.76 -20.46 -5.13
C PRO A 206 -4.81 -21.23 -4.21
N HIS A 207 -3.66 -20.62 -3.90
CA HIS A 207 -2.63 -21.30 -3.12
C HIS A 207 -2.84 -21.15 -1.61
N TYR A 208 -3.31 -19.99 -1.17
CA TYR A 208 -3.38 -19.64 0.24
C TYR A 208 -4.80 -19.66 0.81
N GLY A 209 -5.80 -19.23 0.05
CA GLY A 209 -7.19 -19.21 0.47
C GLY A 209 -8.15 -19.04 -0.68
N ASP A 210 -9.40 -19.45 -0.47
CA ASP A 210 -10.47 -19.45 -1.47
C ASP A 210 -11.58 -18.43 -1.17
N SER A 211 -11.47 -17.70 -0.07
CA SER A 211 -12.48 -16.75 0.41
C SER A 211 -11.88 -15.38 0.71
N TRP A 212 -12.67 -14.32 0.51
CA TRP A 212 -12.29 -12.97 0.93
C TRP A 212 -12.46 -12.82 2.43
N LYS A 213 -11.45 -12.23 3.06
CA LYS A 213 -11.47 -11.96 4.50
C LYS A 213 -11.02 -10.52 4.78
N LEU A 214 -11.70 -9.86 5.67
CA LEU A 214 -11.38 -8.50 6.12
C LEU A 214 -11.24 -8.48 7.63
N LEU A 215 -10.19 -7.83 8.10
CA LEU A 215 -10.01 -7.42 9.49
C LEU A 215 -9.66 -5.94 9.49
N ALA A 216 -10.43 -5.13 10.17
CA ALA A 216 -10.16 -3.70 10.30
C ALA A 216 -10.56 -3.20 11.68
N GLN A 217 -9.77 -2.27 12.21
CA GLN A 217 -10.01 -1.66 13.52
C GLN A 217 -9.60 -0.19 13.48
N VAL A 218 -10.52 0.69 13.81
CA VAL A 218 -10.28 2.13 13.96
C VAL A 218 -10.16 2.45 15.44
N HIS A 219 -9.03 3.04 15.82
CA HIS A 219 -8.84 3.64 17.14
C HIS A 219 -9.01 5.14 17.02
N ILE A 220 -9.87 5.71 17.82
CA ILE A 220 -10.17 7.14 17.86
C ILE A 220 -9.84 7.65 19.25
N ALA A 221 -8.96 8.62 19.34
CA ALA A 221 -8.71 9.37 20.57
C ALA A 221 -9.39 10.74 20.44
N TYR A 222 -10.12 11.13 21.46
CA TYR A 222 -10.84 12.40 21.53
C TYR A 222 -10.07 13.46 22.32
N THR A 223 -10.40 14.72 22.10
CA THR A 223 -9.76 15.86 22.80
C THR A 223 -10.04 15.87 24.31
N ASP A 224 -11.11 15.20 24.76
CA ASP A 224 -11.44 15.03 26.16
C ASP A 224 -10.64 13.90 26.86
N GLY A 225 -9.73 13.25 26.13
CA GLY A 225 -8.89 12.16 26.62
C GLY A 225 -9.57 10.77 26.60
N SER A 226 -10.81 10.67 26.14
CA SER A 226 -11.48 9.37 25.96
C SER A 226 -11.04 8.71 24.64
N GLU A 227 -11.20 7.39 24.57
CA GLU A 227 -10.91 6.60 23.37
C GLU A 227 -12.14 5.78 22.95
N GLU A 228 -12.25 5.51 21.66
CA GLU A 228 -13.23 4.61 21.06
C GLU A 228 -12.56 3.67 20.07
N ILE A 229 -13.02 2.41 20.06
CA ILE A 229 -12.52 1.38 19.14
C ILE A 229 -13.69 0.85 18.33
N ILE A 230 -13.58 0.94 17.01
CA ILE A 230 -14.58 0.42 16.08
C ILE A 230 -13.92 -0.67 15.24
N GLY A 231 -14.31 -1.92 15.47
CA GLY A 231 -13.76 -3.08 14.76
C GLY A 231 -14.71 -3.66 13.71
N THR A 232 -14.17 -4.55 12.88
CA THR A 232 -14.98 -5.40 12.01
C THR A 232 -15.77 -6.41 12.84
N ASP A 233 -17.07 -6.53 12.55
CA ASP A 233 -18.04 -7.44 13.13
C ASP A 233 -19.25 -7.64 12.19
N GLU A 234 -20.27 -8.34 12.66
CA GLU A 234 -21.51 -8.63 11.92
C GLU A 234 -22.38 -7.38 11.64
N SER A 235 -22.07 -6.23 12.22
CA SER A 235 -22.79 -4.96 11.96
C SER A 235 -22.36 -4.31 10.63
N TRP A 236 -21.20 -4.71 10.07
CA TRP A 236 -20.76 -4.27 8.77
C TRP A 236 -21.71 -4.76 7.68
N LYS A 237 -21.84 -3.95 6.64
CA LYS A 237 -22.64 -4.27 5.45
C LYS A 237 -21.73 -4.66 4.30
N VAL A 238 -22.23 -5.58 3.47
CA VAL A 238 -21.54 -6.04 2.26
C VAL A 238 -22.42 -5.79 1.06
N THR A 239 -21.89 -5.08 0.08
CA THR A 239 -22.44 -4.94 -1.26
C THR A 239 -21.51 -5.59 -2.28
N ARG A 240 -21.79 -5.40 -3.56
CA ARG A 240 -20.95 -5.91 -4.65
C ARG A 240 -20.54 -4.76 -5.56
N SER A 241 -19.26 -4.72 -5.88
CA SER A 241 -18.70 -3.70 -6.78
C SER A 241 -19.06 -3.99 -8.24
N SER A 242 -18.67 -3.10 -9.14
CA SER A 242 -18.73 -3.33 -10.59
C SER A 242 -17.63 -4.29 -11.08
N ILE A 243 -16.62 -4.59 -10.26
CA ILE A 243 -15.58 -5.55 -10.60
C ILE A 243 -16.09 -6.96 -10.34
N PHE A 244 -16.08 -7.80 -11.38
CA PHE A 244 -16.53 -9.19 -11.28
C PHE A 244 -15.42 -10.21 -11.51
N PHE A 245 -14.24 -9.77 -11.90
CA PHE A 245 -13.03 -10.58 -11.99
C PHE A 245 -11.81 -9.73 -11.75
N SER A 246 -10.86 -10.22 -10.96
CA SER A 246 -9.50 -9.68 -10.89
C SER A 246 -8.50 -10.77 -10.55
N ASN A 247 -7.30 -10.64 -11.09
CA ASN A 247 -6.17 -11.50 -10.74
C ASN A 247 -4.87 -10.76 -11.06
N ILE A 248 -3.84 -10.95 -10.26
CA ILE A 248 -2.54 -10.29 -10.47
C ILE A 248 -1.98 -10.52 -11.87
N TYR A 249 -2.18 -11.71 -12.43
CA TYR A 249 -1.61 -12.09 -13.73
C TYR A 249 -2.56 -11.93 -14.91
N ASP A 250 -3.85 -11.70 -14.65
CA ASP A 250 -4.89 -11.66 -15.69
C ASP A 250 -5.57 -10.30 -15.79
N GLY A 251 -5.32 -9.40 -14.84
CA GLY A 251 -5.94 -8.10 -14.79
C GLY A 251 -7.33 -8.10 -14.16
N GLU A 252 -8.15 -7.16 -14.59
CA GLU A 252 -9.46 -6.85 -14.01
C GLU A 252 -10.52 -6.77 -15.10
N CYS A 253 -11.72 -7.28 -14.82
CA CYS A 253 -12.93 -7.07 -15.61
C CYS A 253 -13.94 -6.30 -14.77
N ARG A 254 -14.42 -5.17 -15.32
CA ARG A 254 -15.36 -4.27 -14.69
C ARG A 254 -16.55 -4.00 -15.62
N ASP A 255 -17.74 -3.91 -15.02
CA ASP A 255 -18.96 -3.52 -15.72
C ASP A 255 -19.79 -2.61 -14.81
N ASP A 256 -19.76 -1.33 -15.11
CA ASP A 256 -20.48 -0.30 -14.34
C ASP A 256 -21.99 -0.25 -14.67
N THR A 257 -22.46 -1.04 -15.66
CA THR A 257 -23.89 -1.16 -15.97
C THR A 257 -24.62 -2.18 -15.09
N LEU A 258 -23.86 -2.98 -14.31
CA LEU A 258 -24.46 -3.97 -13.42
C LEU A 258 -25.29 -3.30 -12.33
N PRO A 259 -26.49 -3.85 -12.03
CA PRO A 259 -27.35 -3.28 -11.00
C PRO A 259 -26.69 -3.30 -9.64
N GLU A 260 -27.00 -2.31 -8.83
CA GLU A 260 -26.60 -2.29 -7.43
C GLU A 260 -27.17 -3.52 -6.69
N VAL A 261 -26.37 -4.05 -5.78
CA VAL A 261 -26.79 -5.17 -4.93
C VAL A 261 -27.15 -4.64 -3.56
N ALA A 262 -28.34 -5.00 -3.08
CA ALA A 262 -28.79 -4.61 -1.74
C ALA A 262 -27.77 -5.05 -0.67
N PRO A 263 -27.43 -4.18 0.30
CA PRO A 263 -26.49 -4.51 1.34
C PRO A 263 -26.99 -5.66 2.22
N VAL A 264 -26.13 -6.63 2.48
CA VAL A 264 -26.34 -7.72 3.43
C VAL A 264 -25.36 -7.60 4.59
N LYS A 265 -25.60 -8.30 5.69
CA LYS A 265 -24.65 -8.34 6.82
C LYS A 265 -23.37 -9.10 6.42
N ALA A 266 -22.25 -8.64 6.92
CA ALA A 266 -21.01 -9.40 6.88
C ALA A 266 -21.13 -10.69 7.72
N ILE A 267 -20.36 -11.70 7.35
CA ILE A 267 -20.36 -13.01 7.99
C ILE A 267 -19.05 -13.15 8.78
N PRO A 268 -19.07 -13.49 10.08
CA PRO A 268 -17.86 -13.87 10.80
C PRO A 268 -17.21 -15.06 10.14
N VAL A 269 -15.88 -15.02 9.99
CA VAL A 269 -15.11 -16.10 9.38
C VAL A 269 -13.91 -16.45 10.25
N GLU A 270 -13.38 -17.63 10.08
CA GLU A 270 -12.17 -18.07 10.77
C GLU A 270 -10.97 -17.23 10.32
N ALA A 271 -10.09 -16.95 11.28
CA ALA A 271 -8.80 -16.32 10.98
C ALA A 271 -8.00 -17.16 9.97
N PRO A 272 -7.18 -16.52 9.12
CA PRO A 272 -6.22 -17.25 8.30
C PRO A 272 -5.16 -17.93 9.20
N LYS A 273 -4.37 -18.84 8.62
CA LYS A 273 -3.37 -19.62 9.38
C LYS A 273 -2.18 -18.77 9.84
N GLY A 274 -1.74 -17.83 9.02
CA GLY A 274 -0.55 -17.04 9.31
C GLY A 274 -0.74 -16.06 10.47
N THR A 275 0.34 -15.79 11.18
CA THR A 275 0.36 -14.81 12.25
C THR A 275 0.23 -13.39 11.70
N LEU A 276 -0.71 -12.63 12.25
CA LEU A 276 -0.90 -11.22 11.88
C LEU A 276 0.19 -10.37 12.54
N SER A 277 0.86 -9.55 11.75
CA SER A 277 1.96 -8.68 12.19
C SER A 277 1.93 -7.32 11.49
N GLU A 278 2.66 -6.36 12.05
CA GLU A 278 2.94 -5.11 11.38
C GLU A 278 3.64 -5.36 10.05
N ARG A 279 3.51 -4.38 9.16
CA ARG A 279 4.15 -4.44 7.84
C ARG A 279 5.68 -4.31 7.94
N TYR A 280 6.37 -5.06 7.09
CA TYR A 280 7.81 -4.91 6.82
C TYR A 280 8.06 -4.28 5.44
N SER A 281 7.18 -4.53 4.49
CA SER A 281 7.35 -4.07 3.11
C SER A 281 7.06 -2.58 2.97
N THR A 282 7.87 -1.90 2.19
CA THR A 282 7.58 -0.53 1.77
C THR A 282 6.33 -0.49 0.89
N PRO A 283 5.51 0.58 0.97
CA PRO A 283 4.31 0.70 0.14
C PRO A 283 4.66 0.85 -1.34
N VAL A 284 3.85 0.24 -2.18
CA VAL A 284 3.84 0.53 -3.61
C VAL A 284 3.05 1.82 -3.81
N THR A 285 3.70 2.88 -4.25
CA THR A 285 3.09 4.20 -4.43
C THR A 285 3.31 4.74 -5.84
N VAL A 286 2.45 5.63 -6.29
CA VAL A 286 2.66 6.37 -7.54
C VAL A 286 3.87 7.28 -7.39
N ARG A 287 4.92 7.06 -8.17
CA ARG A 287 6.12 7.89 -8.18
C ARG A 287 5.98 9.08 -9.12
N GLN A 288 5.33 8.86 -10.27
CA GLN A 288 5.14 9.88 -11.27
C GLN A 288 3.82 9.63 -12.01
N ALA A 289 3.03 10.66 -12.22
CA ALA A 289 1.90 10.65 -13.13
C ALA A 289 2.35 11.25 -14.47
N LEU A 290 2.21 10.49 -15.53
CA LEU A 290 2.53 10.96 -16.88
C LEU A 290 1.23 11.38 -17.57
N PRO A 291 1.13 12.63 -18.06
CA PRO A 291 -0.01 13.03 -18.85
C PRO A 291 -0.06 12.26 -20.16
N VAL A 292 -1.27 11.94 -20.59
CA VAL A 292 -1.49 11.35 -21.91
C VAL A 292 -1.04 12.34 -22.98
N LYS A 293 -0.14 11.92 -23.87
CA LYS A 293 0.42 12.76 -24.90
C LYS A 293 -0.37 12.70 -26.22
N GLU A 294 -0.80 11.51 -26.61
CA GLU A 294 -1.49 11.28 -27.86
C GLU A 294 -2.30 9.98 -27.79
N ILE A 295 -3.47 9.94 -28.37
CA ILE A 295 -4.25 8.73 -28.57
C ILE A 295 -4.16 8.32 -30.03
N LEU A 296 -3.50 7.20 -30.29
CA LEU A 296 -3.35 6.66 -31.64
C LEU A 296 -4.49 5.65 -31.92
N HIS A 297 -5.25 5.91 -32.97
CA HIS A 297 -6.22 4.96 -33.48
C HIS A 297 -5.56 4.07 -34.53
N THR A 298 -5.51 2.77 -34.26
CA THR A 298 -4.94 1.82 -35.22
C THR A 298 -6.07 1.20 -36.05
N PRO A 299 -5.82 0.84 -37.35
CA PRO A 299 -6.78 0.12 -38.12
C PRO A 299 -7.19 -1.18 -37.42
N ALA A 300 -8.48 -1.52 -37.52
CA ALA A 300 -8.97 -2.76 -36.93
C ALA A 300 -8.20 -3.97 -37.54
N GLY A 301 -7.60 -4.78 -36.67
CA GLY A 301 -6.77 -5.93 -37.04
C GLY A 301 -5.25 -5.74 -36.97
N ALA A 302 -4.74 -4.58 -36.62
CA ALA A 302 -3.32 -4.42 -36.37
C ALA A 302 -2.95 -5.10 -35.05
N GLU A 303 -2.08 -6.11 -35.10
CA GLU A 303 -1.44 -6.70 -33.91
C GLU A 303 -0.30 -5.78 -33.45
N TYR A 304 -0.34 -5.42 -32.17
CA TYR A 304 0.79 -4.72 -31.54
C TYR A 304 1.61 -5.66 -30.72
N ASP A 305 2.87 -5.74 -31.11
CA ASP A 305 3.91 -6.38 -30.33
C ASP A 305 4.32 -5.39 -29.21
N GLY A 306 3.94 -5.67 -28.03
CA GLY A 306 4.33 -5.26 -26.69
C GLY A 306 4.90 -3.87 -26.34
N ASN A 307 5.22 -2.98 -27.27
CA ASN A 307 5.98 -1.74 -27.04
C ASN A 307 5.29 -0.49 -27.60
N LEU A 308 3.98 -0.33 -27.42
CA LEU A 308 3.36 0.97 -27.71
C LEU A 308 3.68 1.94 -26.59
N PRO A 309 4.37 3.05 -26.86
CA PRO A 309 4.34 4.17 -25.96
C PRO A 309 2.89 4.68 -25.94
N LEU A 310 2.23 4.60 -24.79
CA LEU A 310 0.94 5.28 -24.56
C LEU A 310 1.21 6.78 -24.59
N ALA A 311 0.96 7.40 -25.72
CA ALA A 311 0.97 8.84 -25.84
C ALA A 311 -0.49 9.32 -25.86
N CYS A 312 -0.87 10.18 -24.93
CA CYS A 312 -2.21 10.74 -24.86
C CYS A 312 -2.13 12.27 -24.73
N GLU A 313 -2.84 13.00 -25.56
CA GLU A 313 -3.08 14.44 -25.37
C GLU A 313 -4.40 14.62 -24.61
N GLY A 314 -4.32 15.22 -23.41
CA GLY A 314 -5.48 15.64 -22.64
C GLY A 314 -5.93 17.02 -23.08
N THR A 315 -7.17 17.18 -23.48
CA THR A 315 -7.83 18.48 -23.47
C THR A 315 -8.26 18.79 -22.04
N GLU A 316 -7.94 19.97 -21.57
CA GLU A 316 -8.42 20.47 -20.28
C GLU A 316 -9.95 20.33 -20.17
N GLY A 317 -10.41 19.59 -19.17
CA GLY A 317 -11.80 19.67 -18.74
C GLY A 317 -12.58 18.40 -18.44
N ASN A 318 -12.13 17.19 -18.76
CA ASN A 318 -12.81 15.97 -18.32
C ASN A 318 -11.82 14.83 -18.09
N ALA A 319 -11.78 14.38 -16.84
CA ALA A 319 -11.11 13.13 -16.47
C ALA A 319 -11.99 11.96 -16.93
N ASP A 320 -12.09 11.76 -18.23
CA ASP A 320 -12.67 10.55 -18.79
C ASP A 320 -11.54 9.54 -19.07
N SER A 321 -11.63 8.43 -18.37
CA SER A 321 -10.79 7.27 -18.52
C SER A 321 -10.84 6.77 -19.97
N SER A 322 -9.72 6.92 -20.69
CA SER A 322 -9.59 6.45 -22.06
C SER A 322 -9.61 4.92 -22.12
N ALA A 323 -10.68 4.36 -22.63
CA ALA A 323 -10.80 2.95 -22.92
C ALA A 323 -10.04 2.60 -24.21
N ILE A 324 -9.12 1.64 -24.12
CA ILE A 324 -8.51 1.03 -25.30
C ILE A 324 -9.35 -0.20 -25.65
N ARG A 325 -10.15 -0.11 -26.73
CA ARG A 325 -10.87 -1.27 -27.28
C ARG A 325 -9.90 -2.12 -28.10
N ARG A 326 -9.74 -3.38 -27.72
CA ARG A 326 -9.24 -4.42 -28.62
C ARG A 326 -10.40 -5.24 -29.16
N ASN A 327 -10.69 -5.10 -30.44
CA ASN A 327 -11.46 -6.07 -31.18
C ASN A 327 -10.49 -6.96 -31.95
N SER A 328 -10.28 -8.18 -31.52
CA SER A 328 -9.66 -9.23 -32.35
C SER A 328 -10.24 -10.58 -31.99
N PRO A 329 -10.85 -11.31 -32.94
CA PRO A 329 -11.26 -12.69 -32.74
C PRO A 329 -10.04 -13.61 -32.88
N GLY A 330 -9.72 -14.32 -31.82
CA GLY A 330 -9.07 -15.62 -31.86
C GLY A 330 -7.63 -15.72 -32.33
N ARG A 331 -6.65 -15.38 -31.50
CA ARG A 331 -5.35 -16.07 -31.50
C ARG A 331 -4.91 -16.43 -30.10
N GLN A 332 -4.61 -17.71 -29.92
CA GLN A 332 -3.92 -18.25 -28.77
C GLN A 332 -2.44 -17.85 -28.85
N PHE A 333 -1.91 -17.21 -27.82
CA PHE A 333 -0.47 -17.13 -27.65
C PHE A 333 0.08 -18.50 -27.31
N LEU A 334 1.15 -18.91 -28.02
CA LEU A 334 1.88 -20.12 -27.72
C LEU A 334 2.51 -20.04 -26.32
N PRO A 335 2.50 -21.14 -25.54
CA PRO A 335 3.20 -21.18 -24.28
C PRO A 335 4.72 -21.11 -24.53
N GLY A 336 5.40 -20.13 -24.00
CA GLY A 336 6.84 -20.03 -24.06
C GLY A 336 7.42 -18.63 -24.26
N GLN A 337 6.65 -17.62 -24.56
CA GLN A 337 7.17 -16.24 -24.56
C GLN A 337 7.04 -15.66 -23.15
N SER A 338 8.09 -15.88 -22.39
CA SER A 338 8.32 -15.34 -21.07
C SER A 338 8.32 -13.81 -21.11
N ALA A 339 7.63 -13.23 -20.16
CA ALA A 339 7.81 -11.84 -19.76
C ALA A 339 9.21 -11.66 -19.14
N HIS A 340 10.25 -11.80 -19.96
CA HIS A 340 11.61 -11.43 -19.65
C HIS A 340 12.04 -10.38 -20.66
N ARG A 341 11.74 -9.12 -20.36
CA ARG A 341 12.60 -7.98 -20.66
C ARG A 341 12.03 -6.69 -20.07
N GLN A 342 12.86 -6.11 -19.25
CA GLN A 342 12.84 -4.74 -18.75
C GLN A 342 11.98 -4.45 -17.52
N SER A 343 12.67 -3.92 -16.54
CA SER A 343 12.28 -3.23 -15.34
C SER A 343 10.99 -2.39 -15.45
N GLY A 344 9.88 -3.07 -15.42
CA GLY A 344 8.55 -2.50 -15.39
C GLY A 344 7.56 -3.63 -15.16
N VAL A 345 6.71 -3.53 -14.16
CA VAL A 345 5.58 -4.44 -14.02
C VAL A 345 4.59 -4.06 -15.12
N HIS A 346 4.73 -4.68 -16.29
CA HIS A 346 3.71 -4.62 -17.32
C HIS A 346 2.60 -5.57 -16.91
N LEU A 347 1.51 -5.03 -16.36
CA LEU A 347 0.30 -5.80 -16.20
C LEU A 347 -0.36 -5.92 -17.58
N HIS A 348 -0.08 -7.02 -18.29
CA HIS A 348 -0.79 -7.36 -19.52
C HIS A 348 -2.16 -7.92 -19.17
N PHE A 349 -3.18 -7.13 -19.37
CA PHE A 349 -4.56 -7.62 -19.30
C PHE A 349 -4.92 -8.31 -20.61
N ARG A 350 -5.15 -9.61 -20.55
CA ARG A 350 -5.66 -10.37 -21.67
C ARG A 350 -7.14 -10.66 -21.48
N TRP A 351 -7.95 -10.12 -22.35
CA TRP A 351 -9.37 -10.42 -22.39
C TRP A 351 -9.61 -11.80 -22.99
N SER A 352 -10.44 -12.63 -22.35
CA SER A 352 -10.94 -13.91 -22.87
C SER A 352 -12.44 -13.77 -23.03
N PRO A 353 -13.02 -14.24 -24.14
CA PRO A 353 -14.42 -13.99 -24.47
C PRO A 353 -15.44 -14.85 -23.71
N PRO A 354 -15.74 -14.60 -22.44
CA PRO A 354 -17.13 -14.55 -22.07
C PRO A 354 -17.59 -13.16 -21.63
N CYS A 355 -16.74 -12.15 -21.71
CA CYS A 355 -17.07 -10.78 -21.29
C CYS A 355 -17.39 -9.89 -22.50
N ALA A 356 -18.32 -10.30 -23.35
CA ALA A 356 -18.82 -9.47 -24.45
C ALA A 356 -19.55 -8.26 -23.85
N GLY A 357 -18.96 -7.07 -23.98
CA GLY A 357 -19.53 -5.82 -23.49
C GLY A 357 -18.77 -5.16 -22.31
N ALA A 358 -17.76 -5.80 -21.73
CA ALA A 358 -16.97 -5.20 -20.69
C ALA A 358 -15.93 -4.21 -21.24
N GLU A 359 -15.85 -3.04 -20.63
CA GLU A 359 -14.76 -2.09 -20.86
C GLU A 359 -13.52 -2.53 -20.09
N VAL A 360 -12.35 -2.53 -20.74
CA VAL A 360 -11.08 -2.91 -20.13
C VAL A 360 -10.34 -1.65 -19.76
N TYR A 361 -10.12 -1.42 -18.48
CA TYR A 361 -9.32 -0.33 -17.98
C TYR A 361 -7.88 -0.79 -17.77
N LEU A 362 -6.93 -0.08 -18.35
CA LEU A 362 -5.50 -0.28 -18.09
C LEU A 362 -5.09 0.59 -16.90
N LEU A 363 -4.91 -0.03 -15.73
CA LEU A 363 -4.28 0.64 -14.61
C LEU A 363 -2.76 0.61 -14.83
N TRP A 364 -2.17 1.74 -15.14
CA TRP A 364 -0.73 1.90 -15.17
C TRP A 364 -0.21 2.02 -13.72
N LEU A 365 0.54 1.02 -13.28
CA LEU A 365 1.35 1.15 -12.08
C LEU A 365 2.74 1.61 -12.51
N PRO A 366 3.21 2.78 -12.07
CA PRO A 366 4.55 3.23 -12.39
C PRO A 366 5.58 2.35 -11.71
N VAL A 367 6.64 2.08 -12.46
CA VAL A 367 7.79 1.29 -12.05
C VAL A 367 8.57 1.99 -10.95
N CYS A 368 8.94 1.26 -9.91
CA CYS A 368 9.97 1.69 -8.97
C CYS A 368 11.33 1.61 -9.66
N GLU A 369 11.89 2.69 -10.15
CA GLU A 369 13.31 2.77 -10.43
C GLU A 369 14.04 2.89 -9.09
N GLY A 370 14.67 1.78 -8.68
CA GLY A 370 15.71 1.80 -7.66
C GLY A 370 16.92 2.53 -8.24
N ALA A 371 17.41 3.54 -7.54
CA ALA A 371 18.65 4.24 -7.85
C ALA A 371 19.81 3.23 -7.95
N GLY A 372 20.41 3.12 -9.12
CA GLY A 372 21.60 2.33 -9.35
C GLY A 372 21.89 2.20 -10.85
N HIS A 373 22.68 3.10 -11.39
CA HIS A 373 23.31 2.93 -12.68
C HIS A 373 24.25 1.73 -12.63
N PHE A 374 23.84 0.63 -13.24
CA PHE A 374 24.78 -0.41 -13.67
C PHE A 374 24.85 -0.40 -15.20
N PRO A 375 26.04 -0.22 -15.80
CA PRO A 375 26.20 -0.35 -17.23
C PRO A 375 26.13 -1.83 -17.60
N PHE A 376 25.09 -2.24 -18.30
CA PHE A 376 25.03 -3.58 -18.90
C PHE A 376 25.68 -3.56 -20.27
N GLU A 377 26.89 -4.13 -20.37
CA GLU A 377 27.48 -4.53 -21.64
C GLU A 377 26.63 -5.63 -22.29
N ARG A 378 26.31 -5.41 -23.56
CA ARG A 378 25.68 -6.43 -24.40
C ARG A 378 26.68 -7.56 -24.65
N ARG A 379 26.46 -8.74 -24.11
CA ARG A 379 27.00 -9.98 -24.64
C ARG A 379 25.87 -10.79 -25.24
N GLY A 380 25.94 -10.97 -26.55
CA GLY A 380 25.06 -11.85 -27.29
C GLY A 380 25.33 -13.31 -26.95
N PHE A 381 24.27 -14.08 -26.83
CA PHE A 381 24.32 -15.53 -26.96
C PHE A 381 23.30 -15.98 -27.99
N TYR A 382 23.77 -16.87 -28.86
CA TYR A 382 23.03 -17.54 -29.93
C TYR A 382 21.83 -18.31 -29.43
#